data_22b397c71da4e6ec94cb62c6d3f0f357
#
_entry.id   22b397c71da4e6ec94cb62c6d3f0f357
#
_cell.length_a   1.000
_cell.length_b   1.000
_cell.length_c   1.000
_cell.angle_alpha   90.00
_cell.angle_beta   90.00
_cell.angle_gamma   90.00
#
_symmetry.space_group_name_H-M   'P 1'
#
loop_
_entity.id
_entity.type
_entity.pdbx_description
1 polymer ?
#
loop_
_entity_poly.entity_id
_entity_poly.type
_entity_poly.pdbx_seq_one_letter_code
_entity_poly.pdbx_strand_id
1 'polypeptide(L)'
;MKILLHILSFVSLFLWQLPQCIVALLMMPFLGKLTLLSYENYCFLFKGTKMSGGISLGCFAFVSPSASKSNPTKAHEQEGHVKQSQRLGWLYLIVIGIPGITWAALYKKLGYKNYYCFYTEKWANKLAGLETYIRNGNYYLKFID
;
A
#
# COMPACT_ATOMS: atom_id res chain seq x y z
N MET A 1 21.21 -21.11 7.13
CA MET A 1 20.69 -21.23 5.76
C MET A 1 19.41 -20.42 5.54
N LYS A 2 18.31 -20.62 6.31
CA LYS A 2 17.03 -19.86 6.13
C LYS A 2 17.17 -18.36 6.28
N ILE A 3 17.95 -17.86 7.26
CA ILE A 3 18.16 -16.41 7.47
C ILE A 3 18.90 -15.80 6.29
N LEU A 4 19.94 -16.45 5.78
CA LEU A 4 20.70 -15.98 4.63
C LEU A 4 19.82 -15.89 3.38
N LEU A 5 18.98 -16.89 3.12
CA LEU A 5 18.04 -16.89 2.00
C LEU A 5 17.01 -15.74 2.15
N HIS A 6 16.53 -15.49 3.37
CA HIS A 6 15.60 -14.37 3.61
C HIS A 6 16.27 -13.02 3.34
N ILE A 7 17.50 -12.82 3.79
CA ILE A 7 18.27 -11.59 3.53
C ILE A 7 18.51 -11.41 2.03
N LEU A 8 18.93 -12.45 1.33
CA LEU A 8 19.14 -12.40 -0.12
C LEU A 8 17.84 -12.07 -0.87
N SER A 9 16.74 -12.67 -0.48
CA SER A 9 15.41 -12.36 -1.06
C SER A 9 15.00 -10.92 -0.80
N PHE A 10 15.21 -10.42 0.42
CA PHE A 10 14.92 -9.02 0.74
C PHE A 10 15.77 -8.06 -0.10
N VAL A 11 17.08 -8.30 -0.19
CA VAL A 11 17.99 -7.46 -1.00
C VAL A 11 17.60 -7.48 -2.48
N SER A 12 17.29 -8.65 -3.02
CA SER A 12 16.85 -8.79 -4.42
C SER A 12 15.55 -8.02 -4.67
N LEU A 13 14.56 -8.14 -3.78
CA LEU A 13 13.29 -7.42 -3.89
C LEU A 13 13.47 -5.91 -3.68
N PHE A 14 14.36 -5.49 -2.80
CA PHE A 14 14.68 -4.08 -2.60
C PHE A 14 15.28 -3.47 -3.87
N LEU A 15 16.25 -4.13 -4.49
CA LEU A 15 16.86 -3.69 -5.76
C LEU A 15 15.86 -3.71 -6.92
N TRP A 16 15.00 -4.74 -6.99
CA TRP A 16 13.94 -4.84 -7.98
C TRP A 16 12.89 -3.73 -7.85
N GLN A 17 12.71 -3.19 -6.65
CA GLN A 17 11.75 -2.13 -6.32
C GLN A 17 12.45 -0.82 -5.96
N LEU A 18 13.71 -0.63 -6.36
CA LEU A 18 14.56 0.48 -5.92
C LEU A 18 13.94 1.87 -6.12
N PRO A 19 13.34 2.22 -7.29
CA PRO A 19 12.79 3.57 -7.48
C PRO A 19 11.73 3.95 -6.43
N GLN A 20 10.77 3.05 -6.17
CA GLN A 20 9.74 3.31 -5.18
C GLN A 20 10.26 3.23 -3.74
N CYS A 21 11.26 2.41 -3.45
CA CYS A 21 11.91 2.40 -2.14
C CYS A 21 12.63 3.73 -1.86
N ILE A 22 13.28 4.32 -2.87
CA ILE A 22 13.90 5.65 -2.75
C ILE A 22 12.84 6.70 -2.47
N VAL A 23 11.72 6.71 -3.21
CA VAL A 23 10.61 7.64 -2.97
C VAL A 23 10.07 7.48 -1.55
N ALA A 24 9.90 6.25 -1.06
CA ALA A 24 9.46 5.99 0.31
C ALA A 24 10.40 6.60 1.35
N LEU A 25 11.71 6.38 1.21
CA LEU A 25 12.72 6.92 2.12
C LEU A 25 12.72 8.46 2.13
N LEU A 26 12.58 9.09 0.95
CA LEU A 26 12.49 10.55 0.83
C LEU A 26 11.21 11.11 1.43
N MET A 27 10.12 10.34 1.45
CA MET A 27 8.84 10.76 2.05
C MET A 27 8.83 10.64 3.57
N MET A 28 9.58 9.71 4.16
CA MET A 28 9.53 9.41 5.61
C MET A 28 9.61 10.67 6.51
N PRO A 29 10.50 11.64 6.29
CA PRO A 29 10.59 12.84 7.14
C PRO A 29 9.31 13.69 7.18
N PHE A 30 8.48 13.61 6.13
CA PHE A 30 7.25 14.39 5.99
C PHE A 30 6.01 13.72 6.59
N LEU A 31 6.09 12.43 6.94
CA LEU A 31 4.96 11.63 7.42
C LEU A 31 4.70 11.79 8.93
N GLY A 32 5.47 12.63 9.60
CA GLY A 32 5.40 12.85 11.04
C GLY A 32 6.11 11.74 11.82
N LYS A 33 5.66 11.48 13.06
CA LYS A 33 6.20 10.38 13.87
C LYS A 33 5.81 9.04 13.24
N LEU A 34 6.81 8.25 12.89
CA LEU A 34 6.63 6.91 12.36
C LEU A 34 6.68 5.87 13.49
N THR A 35 5.76 4.93 13.44
CA THR A 35 5.74 3.77 14.35
C THR A 35 5.63 2.50 13.50
N LEU A 36 6.59 1.59 13.63
CA LEU A 36 6.55 0.29 12.96
C LEU A 36 5.40 -0.55 13.53
N LEU A 37 4.51 -1.03 12.67
CA LEU A 37 3.38 -1.88 13.04
C LEU A 37 3.67 -3.37 12.81
N SER A 38 4.23 -3.70 11.65
CA SER A 38 4.52 -5.09 11.27
C SER A 38 5.58 -5.17 10.17
N TYR A 39 6.13 -6.36 10.00
CA TYR A 39 6.98 -6.73 8.88
C TYR A 39 6.45 -8.04 8.29
N GLU A 40 5.88 -7.97 7.10
CA GLU A 40 5.31 -9.10 6.37
C GLU A 40 5.54 -8.93 4.87
N ASN A 41 5.60 -10.03 4.13
CA ASN A 41 5.79 -10.02 2.68
C ASN A 41 7.00 -9.17 2.21
N TYR A 42 8.09 -9.17 2.98
CA TYR A 42 9.28 -8.34 2.74
C TYR A 42 8.98 -6.83 2.73
N CYS A 43 7.98 -6.41 3.48
CA CYS A 43 7.55 -5.01 3.60
C CYS A 43 7.39 -4.59 5.05
N PHE A 44 7.95 -3.42 5.37
CA PHE A 44 7.76 -2.73 6.64
C PHE A 44 6.52 -1.85 6.57
N LEU A 45 5.55 -2.10 7.45
CA LEU A 45 4.35 -1.28 7.60
C LEU A 45 4.52 -0.29 8.76
N PHE A 46 4.43 0.99 8.45
CA PHE A 46 4.50 2.07 9.43
C PHE A 46 3.17 2.82 9.56
N LYS A 47 2.90 3.29 10.78
CA LYS A 47 1.89 4.29 11.04
C LYS A 47 2.55 5.68 11.09
N GLY A 48 2.09 6.61 10.26
CA GLY A 48 2.56 7.99 10.24
C GLY A 48 1.52 8.95 10.80
N THR A 49 1.91 9.82 11.74
CA THR A 49 0.96 10.72 12.44
C THR A 49 0.39 11.81 11.56
N LYS A 50 1.09 12.21 10.49
CA LYS A 50 0.66 13.25 9.54
C LYS A 50 0.00 12.69 8.28
N MET A 51 -0.30 11.40 8.25
CA MET A 51 -0.91 10.75 7.09
C MET A 51 -2.44 10.77 7.13
N SER A 52 -3.03 10.87 5.95
CA SER A 52 -4.44 10.55 5.68
C SER A 52 -4.51 9.41 4.67
N GLY A 53 -5.06 8.26 5.05
CA GLY A 53 -5.13 7.08 4.18
C GLY A 53 -3.90 6.18 4.26
N GLY A 54 -3.54 5.55 3.15
CA GLY A 54 -2.40 4.64 3.03
C GLY A 54 -1.64 4.86 1.73
N ILE A 55 -0.38 4.46 1.72
CA ILE A 55 0.47 4.42 0.52
C ILE A 55 1.52 3.31 0.68
N SER A 56 1.78 2.60 -0.40
CA SER A 56 2.79 1.53 -0.44
C SER A 56 3.79 1.79 -1.55
N LEU A 57 5.06 1.76 -1.19
CA LEU A 57 6.18 2.08 -2.06
C LEU A 57 7.31 1.05 -1.84
N GLY A 58 7.30 0.00 -2.64
CA GLY A 58 8.30 -1.05 -2.58
C GLY A 58 8.28 -1.85 -1.28
N CYS A 59 9.38 -1.84 -0.55
CA CYS A 59 9.52 -2.53 0.73
C CYS A 59 8.97 -1.73 1.92
N PHE A 60 8.26 -0.62 1.66
CA PHE A 60 7.69 0.25 2.69
C PHE A 60 6.21 0.52 2.42
N ALA A 61 5.40 0.44 3.45
CA ALA A 61 4.00 0.83 3.43
C ALA A 61 3.70 1.73 4.62
N PHE A 62 2.84 2.71 4.42
CA PHE A 62 2.48 3.70 5.42
C PHE A 62 0.97 3.82 5.51
N VAL A 63 0.46 3.90 6.73
CA VAL A 63 -0.98 4.08 7.00
C VAL A 63 -1.20 5.20 8.00
N SER A 64 -2.36 5.86 7.89
CA SER A 64 -2.79 6.86 8.85
C SER A 64 -3.13 6.24 10.21
N PRO A 65 -3.22 7.03 11.29
CA PRO A 65 -3.65 6.53 12.60
C PRO A 65 -5.04 5.87 12.58
N SER A 66 -5.96 6.36 11.76
CA SER A 66 -7.29 5.75 11.60
C SER A 66 -7.23 4.44 10.82
N ALA A 67 -6.52 4.42 9.69
CA ALA A 67 -6.34 3.23 8.86
C ALA A 67 -5.58 2.11 9.59
N SER A 68 -4.66 2.44 10.50
CA SER A 68 -3.93 1.47 11.30
C SER A 68 -4.78 0.60 12.22
N LYS A 69 -6.03 1.01 12.49
CA LYS A 69 -7.00 0.27 13.31
C LYS A 69 -7.79 -0.76 12.50
N SER A 70 -7.72 -0.72 11.17
CA SER A 70 -8.44 -1.61 10.27
C SER A 70 -7.49 -2.66 9.69
N ASN A 71 -7.67 -3.93 10.04
CA ASN A 71 -6.89 -5.03 9.49
C ASN A 71 -7.06 -5.17 7.95
N PRO A 72 -8.27 -5.07 7.37
CA PRO A 72 -8.41 -5.08 5.92
C PRO A 72 -7.65 -3.93 5.24
N THR A 73 -7.66 -2.71 5.80
CA THR A 73 -6.92 -1.59 5.24
C THR A 73 -5.40 -1.81 5.31
N LYS A 74 -4.89 -2.36 6.41
CA LYS A 74 -3.46 -2.74 6.51
C LYS A 74 -3.09 -3.81 5.49
N ALA A 75 -3.93 -4.82 5.30
CA ALA A 75 -3.71 -5.87 4.31
C ALA A 75 -3.76 -5.32 2.87
N HIS A 76 -4.67 -4.39 2.57
CA HIS A 76 -4.73 -3.70 1.28
C HIS A 76 -3.37 -3.07 0.92
N GLU A 77 -2.75 -2.38 1.88
CA GLU A 77 -1.44 -1.76 1.68
C GLU A 77 -0.31 -2.80 1.65
N GLN A 78 -0.19 -3.61 2.70
CA GLN A 78 0.98 -4.48 2.92
C GLN A 78 0.94 -5.76 2.08
N GLU A 79 -0.22 -6.24 1.65
CA GLU A 79 -0.35 -7.40 0.79
C GLU A 79 -0.79 -7.02 -0.63
N GLY A 80 -1.75 -6.11 -0.78
CA GLY A 80 -2.28 -5.70 -2.08
C GLY A 80 -1.26 -4.92 -2.89
N HIS A 81 -0.98 -3.70 -2.51
CA HIS A 81 -0.04 -2.81 -3.23
C HIS A 81 1.40 -3.30 -3.19
N VAL A 82 1.84 -3.93 -2.11
CA VAL A 82 3.19 -4.51 -2.04
C VAL A 82 3.36 -5.64 -3.05
N LYS A 83 2.39 -6.54 -3.20
CA LYS A 83 2.45 -7.58 -4.24
C LYS A 83 2.41 -7.01 -5.66
N GLN A 84 1.69 -5.92 -5.91
CA GLN A 84 1.77 -5.19 -7.18
C GLN A 84 3.19 -4.68 -7.43
N SER A 85 3.80 -4.05 -6.43
CA SER A 85 5.17 -3.53 -6.50
C SER A 85 6.19 -4.66 -6.75
N GLN A 86 6.06 -5.78 -6.06
CA GLN A 86 6.92 -6.96 -6.26
C GLN A 86 6.79 -7.55 -7.67
N ARG A 87 5.58 -7.51 -8.27
CA ARG A 87 5.35 -8.01 -9.64
C ARG A 87 5.86 -7.07 -10.71
N LEU A 88 5.65 -5.76 -10.53
CA LEU A 88 5.96 -4.73 -11.53
C LEU A 88 7.38 -4.17 -11.41
N GLY A 89 8.02 -4.31 -10.25
CA GLY A 89 9.35 -3.74 -10.02
C GLY A 89 9.41 -2.26 -10.37
N TRP A 90 10.34 -1.85 -11.20
CA TRP A 90 10.55 -0.46 -11.59
C TRP A 90 9.37 0.18 -12.34
N LEU A 91 8.49 -0.63 -12.94
CA LEU A 91 7.27 -0.13 -13.61
C LEU A 91 6.15 0.26 -12.63
N TYR A 92 6.26 -0.12 -11.35
CA TYR A 92 5.21 0.12 -10.35
C TYR A 92 4.80 1.59 -10.26
N LEU A 93 5.77 2.50 -10.21
CA LEU A 93 5.47 3.94 -10.10
C LEU A 93 4.65 4.47 -11.28
N ILE A 94 4.92 3.97 -12.49
CA ILE A 94 4.22 4.41 -13.71
C ILE A 94 2.83 3.77 -13.79
N VAL A 95 2.72 2.46 -13.50
CA VAL A 95 1.49 1.69 -13.72
C VAL A 95 0.51 1.82 -12.55
N ILE A 96 1.01 1.95 -11.34
CA ILE A 96 0.21 1.97 -10.10
C ILE A 96 0.38 3.28 -9.34
N GLY A 97 1.61 3.71 -9.07
CA GLY A 97 1.91 4.84 -8.18
C GLY A 97 1.30 6.14 -8.67
N ILE A 98 1.68 6.61 -9.85
CA ILE A 98 1.16 7.87 -10.42
C ILE A 98 -0.35 7.80 -10.67
N PRO A 99 -0.91 6.77 -11.34
CA PRO A 99 -2.35 6.64 -11.50
C PRO A 99 -3.12 6.58 -10.17
N GLY A 100 -2.61 5.84 -9.19
CA GLY A 100 -3.23 5.70 -7.86
C GLY A 100 -3.29 7.02 -7.10
N ILE A 101 -2.20 7.79 -7.06
CA ILE A 101 -2.16 9.11 -6.41
C ILE A 101 -3.08 10.10 -7.16
N THR A 102 -3.07 10.08 -8.49
CA THR A 102 -3.97 10.92 -9.31
C THR A 102 -5.43 10.57 -9.01
N TRP A 103 -5.75 9.29 -8.94
CA TRP A 103 -7.09 8.82 -8.57
C TRP A 103 -7.49 9.27 -7.17
N ALA A 104 -6.62 9.11 -6.18
CA ALA A 104 -6.87 9.55 -4.81
C ALA A 104 -7.19 11.06 -4.72
N ALA A 105 -6.54 11.88 -5.54
CA ALA A 105 -6.77 13.32 -5.59
C ALA A 105 -8.06 13.73 -6.33
N LEU A 106 -8.50 12.93 -7.31
CA LEU A 106 -9.53 13.37 -8.27
C LEU A 106 -10.85 12.60 -8.18
N TYR A 107 -10.91 11.38 -7.60
CA TYR A 107 -12.10 10.53 -7.69
C TYR A 107 -13.39 11.21 -7.20
N LYS A 108 -13.33 11.99 -6.11
CA LYS A 108 -14.48 12.74 -5.59
C LYS A 108 -14.88 13.87 -6.52
N LYS A 109 -13.91 14.59 -7.10
CA LYS A 109 -14.14 15.67 -8.07
C LYS A 109 -14.77 15.16 -9.36
N LEU A 110 -14.46 13.92 -9.73
CA LEU A 110 -15.03 13.22 -10.89
C LEU A 110 -16.40 12.59 -10.61
N GLY A 111 -16.95 12.75 -9.39
CA GLY A 111 -18.27 12.23 -9.00
C GLY A 111 -18.28 10.80 -8.52
N TYR A 112 -17.13 10.16 -8.34
CA TYR A 112 -17.05 8.81 -7.82
C TYR A 112 -17.17 8.77 -6.30
N LYS A 113 -18.01 7.86 -5.80
CA LYS A 113 -18.18 7.62 -4.35
C LYS A 113 -17.28 6.47 -3.86
N ASN A 114 -17.02 5.48 -4.73
CA ASN A 114 -16.21 4.32 -4.40
C ASN A 114 -14.76 4.54 -4.84
N TYR A 115 -13.86 4.79 -3.89
CA TYR A 115 -12.43 4.89 -4.12
C TYR A 115 -11.85 3.60 -4.74
N TYR A 116 -12.35 2.44 -4.28
CA TYR A 116 -11.84 1.13 -4.67
C TYR A 116 -12.32 0.62 -6.04
N CYS A 117 -13.07 1.44 -6.80
CA CYS A 117 -13.52 1.04 -8.14
C CYS A 117 -12.44 1.18 -9.23
N PHE A 118 -11.32 1.86 -8.93
CA PHE A 118 -10.22 2.05 -9.86
C PHE A 118 -9.38 0.77 -10.03
N TYR A 119 -8.76 0.59 -11.20
CA TYR A 119 -8.07 -0.67 -11.50
C TYR A 119 -6.91 -0.98 -10.54
N THR A 120 -6.18 0.04 -10.08
CA THR A 120 -5.08 -0.13 -9.13
C THR A 120 -5.57 -0.71 -7.81
N GLU A 121 -6.69 -0.18 -7.31
CA GLU A 121 -7.32 -0.57 -6.04
C GLU A 121 -8.01 -1.93 -6.13
N LYS A 122 -8.74 -2.18 -7.25
CA LYS A 122 -9.34 -3.50 -7.51
C LYS A 122 -8.31 -4.60 -7.56
N TRP A 123 -7.19 -4.36 -8.21
CA TRP A 123 -6.12 -5.35 -8.29
C TRP A 123 -5.46 -5.57 -6.93
N ALA A 124 -5.19 -4.50 -6.18
CA ALA A 124 -4.67 -4.61 -4.82
C ALA A 124 -5.62 -5.40 -3.91
N ASN A 125 -6.93 -5.11 -3.94
CA ASN A 125 -7.93 -5.86 -3.19
C ASN A 125 -7.91 -7.35 -3.55
N LYS A 126 -7.88 -7.68 -4.84
CA LYS A 126 -7.80 -9.07 -5.31
C LYS A 126 -6.56 -9.80 -4.77
N LEU A 127 -5.41 -9.13 -4.77
CA LEU A 127 -4.15 -9.71 -4.26
C LEU A 127 -4.15 -9.90 -2.75
N ALA A 128 -4.87 -9.06 -2.02
CA ALA A 128 -5.00 -9.12 -0.56
C ALA A 128 -6.18 -9.99 -0.08
N GLY A 129 -6.98 -10.56 -1.00
CA GLY A 129 -8.18 -11.34 -0.63
C GLY A 129 -9.27 -10.48 0.01
N LEU A 130 -9.48 -9.28 -0.52
CA LEU A 130 -10.41 -8.29 0.01
C LEU A 130 -11.55 -8.01 -0.98
N GLU A 131 -12.70 -7.68 -0.42
CA GLU A 131 -13.84 -7.12 -1.15
C GLU A 131 -14.34 -5.83 -0.51
N THR A 132 -15.05 -5.03 -1.29
CA THR A 132 -15.67 -3.80 -0.81
C THR A 132 -17.11 -4.05 -0.40
N TYR A 133 -17.54 -3.38 0.69
CA TYR A 133 -18.94 -3.34 1.10
C TYR A 133 -19.37 -1.90 1.44
N ILE A 134 -20.68 -1.67 1.43
CA ILE A 134 -21.26 -0.36 1.72
C ILE A 134 -21.88 -0.38 3.10
N ARG A 135 -21.57 0.66 3.90
CA ARG A 135 -22.22 0.90 5.19
C ARG A 135 -22.43 2.40 5.35
N ASN A 136 -23.68 2.80 5.63
CA ASN A 136 -24.06 4.22 5.79
C ASN A 136 -23.62 5.11 4.60
N GLY A 137 -23.72 4.59 3.37
CA GLY A 137 -23.34 5.32 2.15
C GLY A 137 -21.84 5.41 1.87
N ASN A 138 -21.00 4.83 2.73
CA ASN A 138 -19.54 4.78 2.56
C ASN A 138 -19.07 3.37 2.19
N TYR A 139 -17.95 3.29 1.47
CA TYR A 139 -17.32 2.05 1.04
C TYR A 139 -16.18 1.66 1.98
N TYR A 140 -16.16 0.40 2.38
CA TYR A 140 -15.17 -0.18 3.28
C TYR A 140 -14.64 -1.49 2.72
N LEU A 141 -13.49 -1.93 3.24
CA LEU A 141 -12.88 -3.21 2.91
C LEU A 141 -13.20 -4.26 3.98
N LYS A 142 -13.39 -5.50 3.55
CA LYS A 142 -13.43 -6.69 4.41
C LYS A 142 -12.71 -7.85 3.73
N PHE A 143 -12.28 -8.84 4.51
CA PHE A 143 -11.74 -10.07 3.96
C PHE A 143 -12.87 -10.89 3.29
N ILE A 144 -12.53 -11.54 2.19
CA ILE A 144 -13.40 -12.51 1.53
C ILE A 144 -13.44 -13.76 2.42
N ASP A 145 -14.65 -14.25 2.75
CA ASP A 145 -14.88 -15.46 3.53
C ASP A 145 -14.48 -16.73 2.75
#